data_4ee93b438c8e60b19da82ee5d2b7eeab
#
_entry.id   4ee93b438c8e60b19da82ee5d2b7eeab
#
_cell.length_a   1.000
_cell.length_b   1.000
_cell.length_c   1.000
_cell.angle_alpha   90.00
_cell.angle_beta   90.00
_cell.angle_gamma   90.00
#
_symmetry.space_group_name_H-M   'P 1'
#
loop_
_entity.id
_entity.type
_entity.pdbx_description
1 polymer ?
#
loop_
_entity_poly.entity_id
_entity_poly.type
_entity_poly.pdbx_seq_one_letter_code
_entity_poly.pdbx_strand_id
1 'polypeptide(L)'
;MKNPCSILFMAVLALAALWPGEASAQVQSEACVRCHKTITPHIVGDWQNSSHAENEVSCDACHGSDHRSAGDVEKAQLATPDTCASCHQQQVDQFRAGKHALAWAAAQALPTTHWQPMTLLEGMEGCTGCHKIGDKSDQQIKELEAKGQSYGMASCDACHTRHLFSTKEASSPLACRTCHMGIDHPQWEMYSGAKHGVRWQLKAFGELPQDAAAPTCQTCLMENGDHAVMTAWGFLAVRLPLPEDKEWAQNRTTILKGLGVLNPQGEPTARLDLVKQAKIARLSQEVWQKERNKMVRTCSQCHAKSFAENELRKGDNMIRIADGLMAEGIRTVAGLYQDGILRKPENYSFAYPDLLTFQDAPTGIEQEL
;
A
#
# COMPACT_ATOMS: atom_id res chain seq x y z
N MET A 1 41.60 74.38 5.91
CA MET A 1 40.36 74.58 5.17
C MET A 1 39.50 73.35 5.48
N LYS A 2 38.40 73.60 6.20
CA LYS A 2 37.52 72.54 6.77
C LYS A 2 36.35 72.32 5.80
N ASN A 3 36.04 71.07 5.50
CA ASN A 3 34.76 70.69 4.92
C ASN A 3 34.07 69.63 5.83
N PRO A 4 32.84 69.89 6.24
CA PRO A 4 32.08 68.96 7.05
C PRO A 4 31.29 67.98 6.15
N CYS A 5 31.38 66.66 6.49
CA CYS A 5 30.63 65.60 5.88
C CYS A 5 29.27 65.52 6.60
N SER A 6 28.18 65.78 5.87
CA SER A 6 26.82 65.61 6.36
C SER A 6 26.41 64.16 6.30
N ILE A 7 26.13 63.56 7.44
CA ILE A 7 25.58 62.19 7.56
C ILE A 7 24.05 62.29 7.44
N LEU A 8 23.52 61.80 6.36
CA LEU A 8 22.08 61.64 6.12
C LEU A 8 21.60 60.32 6.73
N PHE A 9 20.89 60.37 7.85
CA PHE A 9 20.22 59.23 8.44
C PHE A 9 18.94 58.92 7.64
N MET A 10 18.93 57.90 6.81
CA MET A 10 17.74 57.34 6.25
C MET A 10 17.10 56.39 7.27
N ALA A 11 16.01 56.80 7.86
CA ALA A 11 15.13 55.93 8.64
C ALA A 11 14.35 55.02 7.68
N VAL A 12 14.71 53.75 7.58
CA VAL A 12 13.92 52.73 6.90
C VAL A 12 12.81 52.31 7.85
N LEU A 13 11.59 52.79 7.62
CA LEU A 13 10.38 52.30 8.22
C LEU A 13 10.11 50.91 7.60
N ALA A 14 10.41 49.82 8.34
CA ALA A 14 9.96 48.47 8.02
C ALA A 14 8.45 48.39 8.29
N LEU A 15 7.63 48.55 7.27
CA LEU A 15 6.23 48.10 7.32
C LEU A 15 6.25 46.57 7.38
N ALA A 16 6.08 46.00 8.57
CA ALA A 16 5.69 44.60 8.73
C ALA A 16 4.25 44.50 8.18
N ALA A 17 4.13 44.00 6.96
CA ALA A 17 2.85 43.59 6.43
C ALA A 17 2.42 42.35 7.24
N LEU A 18 1.54 42.56 8.20
CA LEU A 18 0.82 41.47 8.88
C LEU A 18 -0.03 40.76 7.81
N TRP A 19 0.39 39.57 7.45
CA TRP A 19 -0.40 38.68 6.61
C TRP A 19 -1.61 38.19 7.43
N PRO A 20 -2.86 38.43 7.00
CA PRO A 20 -4.04 38.12 7.79
C PRO A 20 -4.33 36.60 7.87
N GLY A 21 -3.52 35.75 7.25
CA GLY A 21 -3.71 34.31 7.22
C GLY A 21 -3.35 33.56 8.52
N GLU A 22 -2.26 33.96 9.18
CA GLU A 22 -1.75 33.23 10.36
C GLU A 22 -2.66 33.36 11.60
N ALA A 23 -3.20 34.53 11.86
CA ALA A 23 -4.09 34.76 13.01
C ALA A 23 -5.43 34.01 12.88
N SER A 24 -5.92 33.81 11.65
CA SER A 24 -7.20 33.13 11.41
C SER A 24 -7.09 31.62 11.58
N ALA A 25 -6.01 30.99 11.16
CA ALA A 25 -5.75 29.54 11.30
C ALA A 25 -5.59 29.14 12.78
N GLN A 26 -4.85 29.92 13.56
CA GLN A 26 -4.62 29.66 14.98
C GLN A 26 -5.91 29.73 15.82
N VAL A 27 -6.74 30.75 15.56
CA VAL A 27 -8.05 30.90 16.22
C VAL A 27 -8.99 29.75 15.86
N GLN A 28 -8.93 29.24 14.65
CA GLN A 28 -9.78 28.16 14.17
C GLN A 28 -9.37 26.82 14.79
N SER A 29 -8.06 26.53 14.87
CA SER A 29 -7.53 25.36 15.55
C SER A 29 -7.92 25.30 17.03
N GLU A 30 -7.87 26.43 17.74
CA GLU A 30 -8.30 26.50 19.14
C GLU A 30 -9.77 26.14 19.33
N ALA A 31 -10.64 26.53 18.42
CA ALA A 31 -12.07 26.18 18.47
C ALA A 31 -12.28 24.66 18.28
N CYS A 32 -11.60 24.04 17.32
CA CYS A 32 -11.64 22.59 17.10
C CYS A 32 -11.13 21.82 18.33
N VAL A 33 -9.96 22.21 18.83
CA VAL A 33 -9.33 21.58 20.02
C VAL A 33 -10.23 21.70 21.25
N ARG A 34 -10.84 22.86 21.50
CA ARG A 34 -11.71 23.06 22.66
C ARG A 34 -12.91 22.12 22.67
N CYS A 35 -13.54 21.91 21.51
CA CYS A 35 -14.67 21.00 21.36
C CYS A 35 -14.21 19.54 21.43
N HIS A 36 -13.25 19.17 20.59
CA HIS A 36 -12.81 17.78 20.46
C HIS A 36 -12.02 17.26 21.65
N LYS A 37 -11.43 18.12 22.48
CA LYS A 37 -10.82 17.71 23.76
C LYS A 37 -11.81 17.08 24.72
N THR A 38 -13.11 17.39 24.59
CA THR A 38 -14.18 16.80 25.41
C THR A 38 -14.80 15.57 24.73
N ILE A 39 -14.94 15.60 23.39
CA ILE A 39 -15.66 14.57 22.62
C ILE A 39 -14.71 13.45 22.19
N THR A 40 -13.53 13.79 21.69
CA THR A 40 -12.51 12.87 21.15
C THR A 40 -11.11 13.22 21.67
N PRO A 41 -10.88 13.12 23.00
CA PRO A 41 -9.65 13.62 23.64
C PRO A 41 -8.37 12.98 23.09
N HIS A 42 -8.44 11.71 22.68
CA HIS A 42 -7.27 11.00 22.13
C HIS A 42 -6.82 11.57 20.79
N ILE A 43 -7.76 11.95 19.91
CA ILE A 43 -7.44 12.60 18.63
C ILE A 43 -6.67 13.91 18.87
N VAL A 44 -7.13 14.71 19.82
CA VAL A 44 -6.46 15.97 20.18
C VAL A 44 -5.08 15.68 20.78
N GLY A 45 -4.99 14.68 21.67
CA GLY A 45 -3.71 14.29 22.30
C GLY A 45 -2.69 13.80 21.28
N ASP A 46 -3.09 12.97 20.33
CA ASP A 46 -2.22 12.47 19.27
C ASP A 46 -1.75 13.61 18.38
N TRP A 47 -2.66 14.49 17.93
CA TRP A 47 -2.29 15.65 17.15
C TRP A 47 -1.33 16.58 17.91
N GLN A 48 -1.58 16.87 19.17
CA GLN A 48 -0.70 17.73 20.00
C GLN A 48 0.73 17.18 20.15
N ASN A 49 0.90 15.86 20.03
CA ASN A 49 2.21 15.19 20.06
C ASN A 49 2.80 14.95 18.66
N SER A 50 2.16 15.40 17.60
CA SER A 50 2.61 15.21 16.22
C SER A 50 3.52 16.34 15.76
N SER A 51 4.36 16.07 14.76
CA SER A 51 5.12 17.10 14.06
C SER A 51 4.23 18.08 13.31
N HIS A 52 2.98 17.74 13.00
CA HIS A 52 2.02 18.66 12.42
C HIS A 52 1.70 19.80 13.41
N ALA A 53 1.42 19.48 14.66
CA ALA A 53 1.18 20.50 15.69
C ALA A 53 2.44 21.33 15.99
N GLU A 54 3.62 20.70 16.02
CA GLU A 54 4.91 21.39 16.19
C GLU A 54 5.18 22.42 15.06
N ASN A 55 4.67 22.16 13.86
CA ASN A 55 4.79 23.04 12.70
C ASN A 55 3.51 23.83 12.41
N GLU A 56 2.64 24.02 13.41
CA GLU A 56 1.44 24.84 13.36
C GLU A 56 0.41 24.42 12.28
N VAL A 57 0.46 23.14 11.83
CA VAL A 57 -0.55 22.60 10.92
C VAL A 57 -1.83 22.30 11.70
N SER A 58 -2.85 23.13 11.49
CA SER A 58 -4.12 23.09 12.21
C SER A 58 -5.07 22.00 11.69
N CYS A 59 -6.11 21.69 12.46
CA CYS A 59 -7.10 20.65 12.12
C CYS A 59 -7.80 20.94 10.79
N ASP A 60 -8.10 22.20 10.50
CA ASP A 60 -8.79 22.65 9.30
C ASP A 60 -7.92 22.53 8.03
N ALA A 61 -6.61 22.47 8.15
CA ALA A 61 -5.72 22.17 7.01
C ALA A 61 -6.02 20.80 6.38
N CYS A 62 -6.55 19.85 7.17
CA CYS A 62 -6.90 18.51 6.71
C CYS A 62 -8.41 18.30 6.61
N HIS A 63 -9.21 18.90 7.51
CA HIS A 63 -10.64 18.64 7.64
C HIS A 63 -11.53 19.75 7.10
N GLY A 64 -10.92 20.81 6.55
CA GLY A 64 -11.66 22.00 6.11
C GLY A 64 -12.22 22.80 7.26
N SER A 65 -12.85 23.93 6.94
CA SER A 65 -13.31 24.93 7.91
C SER A 65 -14.83 25.00 8.06
N ASP A 66 -15.59 24.14 7.40
CA ASP A 66 -17.05 24.23 7.29
C ASP A 66 -17.78 23.51 8.45
N HIS A 67 -17.13 22.55 9.08
CA HIS A 67 -17.63 21.90 10.30
C HIS A 67 -17.45 22.82 11.51
N ARG A 68 -18.54 23.14 12.21
CA ARG A 68 -18.56 24.09 13.32
C ARG A 68 -19.26 23.59 14.58
N SER A 69 -20.06 22.53 14.47
CA SER A 69 -20.90 22.03 15.55
C SER A 69 -21.19 20.53 15.39
N ALA A 70 -21.70 19.90 16.44
CA ALA A 70 -22.14 18.52 16.37
C ALA A 70 -23.28 18.26 15.34
N GLY A 71 -23.98 19.31 14.92
CA GLY A 71 -25.09 19.21 13.97
C GLY A 71 -24.68 19.29 12.50
N ASP A 72 -23.39 19.46 12.21
CA ASP A 72 -22.89 19.62 10.83
C ASP A 72 -21.61 18.80 10.59
N VAL A 73 -21.50 17.65 11.24
CA VAL A 73 -20.33 16.75 11.15
C VAL A 73 -20.04 16.29 9.72
N GLU A 74 -21.06 16.20 8.90
CA GLU A 74 -20.97 15.83 7.48
C GLU A 74 -20.21 16.86 6.62
N LYS A 75 -19.98 18.07 7.17
CA LYS A 75 -19.15 19.10 6.51
C LYS A 75 -17.67 18.95 6.77
N ALA A 76 -17.28 18.11 7.74
CA ALA A 76 -15.88 17.80 7.97
C ALA A 76 -15.34 16.99 6.78
N GLN A 77 -14.29 17.51 6.15
CA GLN A 77 -13.68 16.83 5.01
C GLN A 77 -12.85 15.63 5.48
N LEU A 78 -12.85 14.58 4.70
CA LEU A 78 -11.92 13.46 4.89
C LEU A 78 -10.57 13.81 4.26
N ALA A 79 -9.50 13.65 5.01
CA ALA A 79 -8.15 13.82 4.49
C ALA A 79 -7.84 12.70 3.49
N THR A 80 -7.52 13.09 2.26
CA THR A 80 -7.16 12.21 1.13
C THR A 80 -5.71 12.43 0.74
N PRO A 81 -5.14 11.63 -0.17
CA PRO A 81 -3.82 11.93 -0.72
C PRO A 81 -3.69 13.34 -1.28
N ASP A 82 -4.74 13.91 -1.89
CA ASP A 82 -4.71 15.28 -2.40
C ASP A 82 -4.58 16.32 -1.28
N THR A 83 -5.20 16.07 -0.14
CA THR A 83 -5.02 16.89 1.06
C THR A 83 -3.54 16.90 1.50
N CYS A 84 -2.93 15.71 1.53
CA CYS A 84 -1.52 15.58 1.90
C CYS A 84 -0.57 16.21 0.86
N ALA A 85 -0.93 16.17 -0.43
CA ALA A 85 -0.14 16.69 -1.54
C ALA A 85 0.14 18.20 -1.44
N SER A 86 -0.72 18.96 -0.75
CA SER A 86 -0.51 20.39 -0.56
C SER A 86 0.85 20.74 0.09
N CYS A 87 1.38 19.82 0.92
CA CYS A 87 2.69 19.95 1.56
C CYS A 87 3.64 18.79 1.26
N HIS A 88 3.10 17.57 0.97
CA HIS A 88 3.84 16.32 0.78
C HIS A 88 3.73 15.80 -0.66
N GLN A 89 3.80 16.69 -1.66
CA GLN A 89 3.60 16.35 -3.08
C GLN A 89 4.48 15.18 -3.54
N GLN A 90 5.77 15.20 -3.18
CA GLN A 90 6.70 14.14 -3.57
C GLN A 90 6.28 12.77 -3.06
N GLN A 91 5.87 12.66 -1.80
CA GLN A 91 5.44 11.41 -1.18
C GLN A 91 4.14 10.90 -1.80
N VAL A 92 3.22 11.80 -2.13
CA VAL A 92 1.98 11.46 -2.81
C VAL A 92 2.23 10.96 -4.24
N ASP A 93 3.10 11.62 -5.00
CA ASP A 93 3.49 11.18 -6.34
C ASP A 93 4.15 9.80 -6.30
N GLN A 94 5.01 9.56 -5.33
CA GLN A 94 5.64 8.25 -5.10
C GLN A 94 4.59 7.19 -4.72
N PHE A 95 3.66 7.50 -3.80
CA PHE A 95 2.58 6.60 -3.42
C PHE A 95 1.75 6.20 -4.65
N ARG A 96 1.35 7.18 -5.48
CA ARG A 96 0.60 6.96 -6.73
C ARG A 96 1.36 6.12 -7.75
N ALA A 97 2.69 6.22 -7.78
CA ALA A 97 3.54 5.36 -8.61
C ALA A 97 3.69 3.94 -8.04
N GLY A 98 3.43 3.75 -6.73
CA GLY A 98 3.54 2.48 -6.02
C GLY A 98 2.34 1.55 -6.22
N LYS A 99 2.44 0.34 -5.64
CA LYS A 99 1.38 -0.67 -5.78
C LYS A 99 0.26 -0.51 -4.75
N HIS A 100 0.52 0.13 -3.63
CA HIS A 100 -0.51 0.41 -2.63
C HIS A 100 -1.61 1.33 -3.16
N ALA A 101 -1.26 2.34 -3.97
CA ALA A 101 -2.26 3.21 -4.61
C ALA A 101 -3.25 2.45 -5.52
N LEU A 102 -2.82 1.31 -6.07
CA LEU A 102 -3.61 0.49 -6.99
C LEU A 102 -4.30 -0.69 -6.32
N ALA A 103 -4.06 -0.94 -5.02
CA ALA A 103 -4.54 -2.15 -4.36
C ALA A 103 -6.07 -2.25 -4.36
N TRP A 104 -6.76 -1.15 -4.07
CA TRP A 104 -8.23 -1.08 -4.17
C TRP A 104 -8.74 -1.39 -5.58
N ALA A 105 -8.21 -0.71 -6.59
CA ALA A 105 -8.63 -0.92 -7.98
C ALA A 105 -8.30 -2.34 -8.47
N ALA A 106 -7.15 -2.89 -8.06
CA ALA A 106 -6.77 -4.26 -8.38
C ALA A 106 -7.73 -5.27 -7.75
N ALA A 107 -8.09 -5.11 -6.49
CA ALA A 107 -9.06 -5.97 -5.81
C ALA A 107 -10.44 -5.92 -6.49
N GLN A 108 -10.91 -4.73 -6.87
CA GLN A 108 -12.19 -4.57 -7.59
C GLN A 108 -12.17 -5.18 -9.00
N ALA A 109 -11.00 -5.25 -9.64
CA ALA A 109 -10.86 -5.84 -10.96
C ALA A 109 -10.86 -7.40 -10.95
N LEU A 110 -10.73 -8.03 -9.79
CA LEU A 110 -10.69 -9.48 -9.66
C LEU A 110 -12.13 -10.04 -9.64
N PRO A 111 -12.47 -11.04 -10.52
CA PRO A 111 -13.85 -11.51 -10.68
C PRO A 111 -14.42 -12.15 -9.43
N THR A 112 -13.57 -12.73 -8.64
CA THR A 112 -13.89 -13.61 -7.54
C THR A 112 -14.14 -12.92 -6.23
N THR A 113 -13.66 -11.69 -6.08
CA THR A 113 -14.02 -10.88 -4.91
C THR A 113 -15.53 -10.62 -4.78
N HIS A 114 -16.31 -10.89 -5.82
CA HIS A 114 -17.76 -10.67 -5.84
C HIS A 114 -18.58 -11.97 -5.77
N TRP A 115 -17.95 -13.12 -5.80
CA TRP A 115 -18.67 -14.39 -5.66
C TRP A 115 -19.06 -14.66 -4.21
N GLN A 116 -18.24 -14.23 -3.27
CA GLN A 116 -18.46 -14.39 -1.85
C GLN A 116 -19.58 -13.47 -1.34
N PRO A 117 -20.30 -13.86 -0.30
CA PRO A 117 -21.21 -12.95 0.38
C PRO A 117 -20.51 -11.65 0.73
N MET A 118 -21.14 -10.52 0.43
CA MET A 118 -20.57 -9.20 0.67
C MET A 118 -20.15 -8.97 2.13
N THR A 119 -20.81 -9.67 3.08
CA THR A 119 -20.42 -9.66 4.50
C THR A 119 -19.03 -10.19 4.79
N LEU A 120 -18.48 -11.04 3.93
CA LEU A 120 -17.10 -11.53 4.02
C LEU A 120 -16.11 -10.65 3.27
N LEU A 121 -16.58 -9.89 2.28
CA LEU A 121 -15.77 -9.00 1.43
C LEU A 121 -15.80 -7.57 1.90
N GLU A 122 -16.94 -7.12 2.44
CA GLU A 122 -17.19 -5.77 2.91
C GLU A 122 -17.28 -5.78 4.43
N GLY A 123 -16.28 -5.28 5.08
CA GLY A 123 -16.21 -5.21 6.53
C GLY A 123 -14.79 -5.32 7.02
N MET A 124 -14.62 -5.16 8.30
CA MET A 124 -13.30 -5.22 8.95
C MET A 124 -12.65 -6.60 8.86
N GLU A 125 -13.41 -7.62 8.59
CA GLU A 125 -13.01 -9.04 8.66
C GLU A 125 -12.75 -9.65 7.27
N GLY A 126 -13.09 -8.95 6.18
CA GLY A 126 -12.90 -9.42 4.82
C GLY A 126 -11.65 -8.87 4.15
N CYS A 127 -11.47 -9.22 2.89
CA CYS A 127 -10.37 -8.79 2.04
C CYS A 127 -10.21 -7.25 2.02
N THR A 128 -11.31 -6.52 2.09
CA THR A 128 -11.31 -5.05 2.13
C THR A 128 -10.72 -4.47 3.41
N GLY A 129 -10.58 -5.25 4.48
CA GLY A 129 -9.87 -4.81 5.68
C GLY A 129 -8.45 -4.36 5.38
N CYS A 130 -7.76 -5.07 4.48
CA CYS A 130 -6.41 -4.75 3.99
C CYS A 130 -6.43 -4.08 2.61
N HIS A 131 -7.24 -4.59 1.67
CA HIS A 131 -7.28 -4.12 0.29
C HIS A 131 -8.08 -2.82 0.07
N LYS A 132 -8.55 -2.17 1.12
CA LYS A 132 -9.14 -0.82 1.03
C LYS A 132 -8.10 0.27 0.74
N ILE A 133 -6.81 0.01 0.97
CA ILE A 133 -5.75 0.96 0.65
C ILE A 133 -5.72 1.26 -0.85
N GLY A 134 -5.66 2.54 -1.22
CA GLY A 134 -5.60 2.93 -2.63
C GLY A 134 -5.76 4.43 -2.82
N ASP A 135 -5.47 4.89 -4.04
CA ASP A 135 -5.87 6.21 -4.51
C ASP A 135 -7.30 6.12 -5.02
N LYS A 136 -8.21 6.83 -4.38
CA LYS A 136 -9.65 6.76 -4.63
C LYS A 136 -10.19 8.13 -5.00
N SER A 137 -11.12 8.13 -5.96
CA SER A 137 -11.91 9.33 -6.25
C SER A 137 -12.90 9.61 -5.12
N ASP A 138 -13.34 10.86 -5.01
CA ASP A 138 -14.37 11.27 -4.05
C ASP A 138 -15.65 10.44 -4.17
N GLN A 139 -15.99 10.01 -5.40
CA GLN A 139 -17.14 9.15 -5.65
C GLN A 139 -16.96 7.77 -4.99
N GLN A 140 -15.78 7.17 -5.12
CA GLN A 140 -15.47 5.87 -4.50
C GLN A 140 -15.46 5.97 -2.97
N ILE A 141 -14.98 7.09 -2.43
CA ILE A 141 -15.01 7.35 -0.98
C ILE A 141 -16.45 7.42 -0.49
N LYS A 142 -17.31 8.18 -1.15
CA LYS A 142 -18.74 8.29 -0.81
C LYS A 142 -19.47 6.95 -0.90
N GLU A 143 -19.14 6.12 -1.88
CA GLU A 143 -19.72 4.78 -2.02
C GLU A 143 -19.32 3.86 -0.87
N LEU A 144 -18.04 3.94 -0.41
CA LEU A 144 -17.58 3.18 0.75
C LEU A 144 -18.31 3.62 2.03
N GLU A 145 -18.45 4.92 2.25
CA GLU A 145 -19.15 5.46 3.41
C GLU A 145 -20.65 5.10 3.40
N ALA A 146 -21.30 5.17 2.24
CA ALA A 146 -22.69 4.76 2.07
C ALA A 146 -22.93 3.28 2.40
N LYS A 147 -21.89 2.44 2.27
CA LYS A 147 -21.91 1.02 2.68
C LYS A 147 -21.53 0.81 4.15
N GLY A 148 -21.35 1.89 4.93
CA GLY A 148 -20.97 1.83 6.33
C GLY A 148 -19.48 1.52 6.56
N GLN A 149 -18.64 1.62 5.54
CA GLN A 149 -17.20 1.42 5.67
C GLN A 149 -16.52 2.73 6.08
N SER A 150 -15.61 2.66 7.06
CA SER A 150 -14.79 3.81 7.40
C SER A 150 -13.68 4.00 6.36
N TYR A 151 -13.35 5.26 6.06
CA TYR A 151 -12.23 5.59 5.17
C TYR A 151 -10.85 5.35 5.81
N GLY A 152 -10.82 5.07 7.12
CA GLY A 152 -9.57 4.83 7.84
C GLY A 152 -8.71 3.72 7.26
N MET A 153 -7.38 3.91 7.24
CA MET A 153 -6.37 3.03 6.62
C MET A 153 -6.52 2.90 5.11
N ALA A 154 -7.14 3.87 4.46
CA ALA A 154 -7.41 3.81 3.02
C ALA A 154 -6.32 4.42 2.14
N SER A 155 -5.35 5.11 2.72
CA SER A 155 -4.24 5.74 1.97
C SER A 155 -2.99 5.92 2.85
N CYS A 156 -2.50 7.14 3.02
CA CYS A 156 -1.31 7.46 3.83
C CYS A 156 -1.46 7.01 5.28
N ASP A 157 -2.67 7.08 5.82
CA ASP A 157 -3.02 6.67 7.18
C ASP A 157 -3.02 5.15 7.42
N ALA A 158 -2.81 4.35 6.39
CA ALA A 158 -2.56 2.92 6.53
C ALA A 158 -1.22 2.62 7.22
N CYS A 159 -0.24 3.53 7.07
CA CYS A 159 1.09 3.41 7.67
C CYS A 159 1.37 4.51 8.69
N HIS A 160 0.85 5.72 8.46
CA HIS A 160 0.99 6.86 9.36
C HIS A 160 -0.25 7.00 10.24
N THR A 161 -0.19 6.41 11.43
CA THR A 161 -1.34 6.37 12.37
C THR A 161 -1.87 7.78 12.65
N ARG A 162 -3.15 7.97 12.39
CA ARG A 162 -3.86 9.22 12.70
C ARG A 162 -4.00 9.37 14.23
N HIS A 163 -3.82 10.48 14.81
CA HIS A 163 -3.46 11.83 14.34
C HIS A 163 -2.01 12.17 14.71
N LEU A 164 -1.27 11.19 15.20
CA LEU A 164 0.15 11.34 15.54
C LEU A 164 1.03 11.44 14.31
N PHE A 165 0.70 10.73 13.22
CA PHE A 165 1.46 10.65 11.97
C PHE A 165 2.96 10.37 12.16
N SER A 166 3.27 9.51 13.13
CA SER A 166 4.64 9.20 13.54
C SER A 166 5.44 8.49 12.44
N THR A 167 6.53 9.09 12.00
CA THR A 167 7.49 8.44 11.10
C THR A 167 8.17 7.26 11.76
N LYS A 168 8.34 7.27 13.10
CA LYS A 168 8.89 6.16 13.87
C LYS A 168 7.98 4.93 13.80
N GLU A 169 6.67 5.11 13.92
CA GLU A 169 5.70 4.03 13.77
C GLU A 169 5.68 3.52 12.33
N ALA A 170 5.57 4.41 11.35
CA ALA A 170 5.57 4.06 9.94
C ALA A 170 6.86 3.37 9.48
N SER A 171 8.00 3.64 10.12
CA SER A 171 9.28 2.99 9.85
C SER A 171 9.45 1.63 10.54
N SER A 172 8.53 1.25 11.41
CA SER A 172 8.51 -0.06 12.06
C SER A 172 7.93 -1.12 11.11
N PRO A 173 8.51 -2.34 11.06
CA PRO A 173 7.90 -3.46 10.34
C PRO A 173 6.48 -3.78 10.78
N LEU A 174 6.09 -3.38 12.00
CA LEU A 174 4.74 -3.56 12.53
C LEU A 174 3.68 -2.79 11.72
N ALA A 175 4.03 -1.66 11.09
CA ALA A 175 3.14 -0.95 10.19
C ALA A 175 2.75 -1.81 8.96
N CYS A 176 3.71 -2.59 8.44
CA CYS A 176 3.44 -3.50 7.31
C CYS A 176 2.65 -4.74 7.75
N ARG A 177 2.93 -5.23 8.96
CA ARG A 177 2.29 -6.41 9.53
C ARG A 177 0.78 -6.30 9.57
N THR A 178 0.21 -5.12 9.74
CA THR A 178 -1.24 -4.91 9.82
C THR A 178 -2.02 -5.52 8.65
N CYS A 179 -1.35 -5.64 7.48
CA CYS A 179 -1.93 -6.20 6.26
C CYS A 179 -1.10 -7.39 5.70
N HIS A 180 0.21 -7.37 5.89
CA HIS A 180 1.11 -8.39 5.33
C HIS A 180 1.40 -9.51 6.34
N MET A 181 0.36 -10.23 6.76
CA MET A 181 0.42 -11.35 7.70
C MET A 181 -0.66 -12.38 7.38
N GLY A 182 -0.50 -13.57 7.90
CA GLY A 182 -1.50 -14.65 7.76
C GLY A 182 -1.17 -15.61 6.62
N ILE A 183 -2.08 -16.55 6.38
CA ILE A 183 -1.86 -17.69 5.49
C ILE A 183 -1.68 -17.28 4.02
N ASP A 184 -2.34 -16.23 3.61
CA ASP A 184 -2.35 -15.72 2.24
C ASP A 184 -1.26 -14.68 1.96
N HIS A 185 -0.81 -13.96 2.99
CA HIS A 185 0.21 -12.90 2.90
C HIS A 185 1.27 -13.03 4.02
N PRO A 186 2.02 -14.16 4.11
CA PRO A 186 2.89 -14.49 5.24
C PRO A 186 4.21 -13.70 5.28
N GLN A 187 4.25 -12.48 4.75
CA GLN A 187 5.49 -11.71 4.68
C GLN A 187 6.04 -11.36 6.07
N TRP A 188 5.14 -11.09 7.04
CA TRP A 188 5.54 -10.86 8.43
C TRP A 188 6.18 -12.11 9.04
N GLU A 189 5.54 -13.26 8.88
CA GLU A 189 6.01 -14.55 9.41
C GLU A 189 7.37 -14.91 8.80
N MET A 190 7.51 -14.73 7.49
CA MET A 190 8.78 -14.96 6.78
C MET A 190 9.86 -13.98 7.24
N TYR A 191 9.53 -12.68 7.40
CA TYR A 191 10.49 -11.68 7.86
C TYR A 191 10.89 -11.92 9.32
N SER A 192 9.90 -12.10 10.22
CA SER A 192 10.16 -12.22 11.67
C SER A 192 10.96 -13.47 12.02
N GLY A 193 10.82 -14.56 11.25
CA GLY A 193 11.62 -15.77 11.37
C GLY A 193 12.97 -15.73 10.64
N ALA A 194 13.20 -14.75 9.75
CA ALA A 194 14.44 -14.61 9.02
C ALA A 194 15.49 -13.82 9.84
N LYS A 195 16.76 -13.92 9.44
CA LYS A 195 17.90 -13.24 10.13
C LYS A 195 17.68 -11.72 10.28
N HIS A 196 17.09 -11.08 9.29
CA HIS A 196 16.82 -9.63 9.34
C HIS A 196 15.77 -9.31 10.42
N GLY A 197 14.67 -10.02 10.46
CA GLY A 197 13.61 -9.81 11.43
C GLY A 197 14.03 -10.18 12.86
N VAL A 198 14.78 -11.28 13.03
CA VAL A 198 15.36 -11.63 14.34
C VAL A 198 16.29 -10.52 14.84
N ARG A 199 17.14 -9.96 13.99
CA ARG A 199 18.00 -8.85 14.38
C ARG A 199 17.20 -7.59 14.75
N TRP A 200 16.12 -7.30 14.01
CA TRP A 200 15.24 -6.20 14.35
C TRP A 200 14.58 -6.40 15.71
N GLN A 201 14.06 -7.60 16.00
CA GLN A 201 13.46 -7.93 17.29
C GLN A 201 14.47 -7.80 18.45
N LEU A 202 15.67 -8.37 18.31
CA LEU A 202 16.73 -8.25 19.32
C LEU A 202 17.11 -6.80 19.58
N LYS A 203 17.19 -5.97 18.53
CA LYS A 203 17.45 -4.54 18.67
C LYS A 203 16.29 -3.81 19.38
N ALA A 204 15.07 -4.15 19.04
CA ALA A 204 13.86 -3.58 19.67
C ALA A 204 13.77 -3.93 21.17
N PHE A 205 14.25 -5.11 21.56
CA PHE A 205 14.32 -5.55 22.97
C PHE A 205 15.58 -5.05 23.71
N GLY A 206 16.48 -4.32 23.04
CA GLY A 206 17.71 -3.82 23.64
C GLY A 206 18.84 -4.84 23.74
N GLU A 207 18.69 -6.01 23.13
CA GLU A 207 19.69 -7.10 23.11
C GLU A 207 20.79 -6.89 22.06
N LEU A 208 20.61 -5.92 21.17
CA LEU A 208 21.62 -5.47 20.22
C LEU A 208 21.92 -3.97 20.41
N PRO A 209 23.16 -3.54 20.17
CA PRO A 209 23.51 -2.12 20.15
C PRO A 209 22.63 -1.31 19.20
N GLN A 210 22.39 -0.03 19.52
CA GLN A 210 21.50 0.83 18.73
C GLN A 210 22.05 1.12 17.33
N ASP A 211 23.34 1.02 17.10
CA ASP A 211 24.02 1.14 15.81
C ASP A 211 24.06 -0.17 15.01
N ALA A 212 23.65 -1.29 15.63
CA ALA A 212 23.62 -2.58 14.92
C ALA A 212 22.67 -2.57 13.74
N ALA A 213 23.12 -3.07 12.59
CA ALA A 213 22.29 -3.21 11.41
C ALA A 213 21.12 -4.16 11.68
N ALA A 214 19.92 -3.65 11.55
CA ALA A 214 18.67 -4.38 11.73
C ALA A 214 17.63 -3.89 10.69
N PRO A 215 17.78 -4.29 9.41
CA PRO A 215 16.96 -3.77 8.32
C PRO A 215 15.49 -4.16 8.51
N THR A 216 14.62 -3.19 8.24
CA THR A 216 13.16 -3.34 8.28
C THR A 216 12.60 -3.60 6.87
N CYS A 217 11.29 -3.81 6.77
CA CYS A 217 10.61 -3.89 5.47
C CYS A 217 10.86 -2.61 4.67
N GLN A 218 10.75 -1.46 5.34
CA GLN A 218 10.95 -0.13 4.73
C GLN A 218 12.38 0.08 4.23
N THR A 219 13.39 -0.45 4.92
CA THR A 219 14.79 -0.40 4.47
C THR A 219 14.95 -0.94 3.05
N CYS A 220 14.21 -1.99 2.71
CA CYS A 220 14.31 -2.66 1.41
C CYS A 220 13.32 -2.13 0.37
N LEU A 221 12.10 -1.79 0.79
CA LEU A 221 11.00 -1.46 -0.12
C LEU A 221 10.74 0.04 -0.24
N MET A 222 11.23 0.83 0.72
CA MET A 222 11.07 2.29 0.79
C MET A 222 12.44 2.97 0.99
N GLU A 223 13.42 2.55 0.19
CA GLU A 223 14.78 3.08 0.29
C GLU A 223 14.78 4.61 0.25
N ASN A 224 15.45 5.24 1.21
CA ASN A 224 15.48 6.71 1.37
C ASN A 224 14.09 7.37 1.51
N GLY A 225 13.09 6.64 2.03
CA GLY A 225 11.72 7.17 2.18
C GLY A 225 10.90 7.22 0.89
N ASP A 226 11.32 6.49 -0.15
CA ASP A 226 10.56 6.37 -1.40
C ASP A 226 9.26 5.60 -1.17
N HIS A 227 8.11 6.27 -1.33
CA HIS A 227 6.77 5.69 -1.16
C HIS A 227 6.28 4.89 -2.37
N ALA A 228 7.06 4.80 -3.45
CA ALA A 228 6.75 3.94 -4.60
C ALA A 228 7.03 2.46 -4.29
N VAL A 229 6.28 1.91 -3.32
CA VAL A 229 6.46 0.54 -2.83
C VAL A 229 6.14 -0.46 -3.93
N MET A 230 7.14 -1.22 -4.36
CA MET A 230 6.99 -2.27 -5.36
C MET A 230 8.19 -3.23 -5.34
N THR A 231 7.98 -4.43 -5.89
CA THR A 231 9.05 -5.44 -6.07
C THR A 231 9.10 -5.92 -7.52
N ALA A 232 10.18 -6.57 -7.91
CA ALA A 232 10.30 -7.17 -9.22
C ALA A 232 9.32 -8.34 -9.45
N TRP A 233 8.83 -8.97 -8.39
CA TRP A 233 7.96 -10.15 -8.49
C TRP A 233 6.46 -9.81 -8.41
N GLY A 234 6.04 -9.06 -7.39
CA GLY A 234 4.63 -8.87 -7.06
C GLY A 234 3.96 -10.13 -6.50
N PHE A 235 2.67 -10.05 -6.21
CA PHE A 235 1.85 -11.17 -5.75
C PHE A 235 1.83 -12.28 -6.82
N LEU A 236 1.99 -13.53 -6.41
CA LEU A 236 2.10 -14.70 -7.32
C LEU A 236 3.11 -14.48 -8.47
N ALA A 237 4.13 -13.64 -8.24
CA ALA A 237 5.13 -13.26 -9.23
C ALA A 237 4.54 -12.76 -10.58
N VAL A 238 3.33 -12.18 -10.56
CA VAL A 238 2.64 -11.72 -11.80
C VAL A 238 3.39 -10.63 -12.56
N ARG A 239 4.33 -9.94 -11.89
CA ARG A 239 5.18 -8.92 -12.54
C ARG A 239 6.29 -9.50 -13.41
N LEU A 240 6.65 -10.76 -13.24
CA LEU A 240 7.65 -11.39 -14.09
C LEU A 240 7.28 -11.27 -15.57
N PRO A 241 8.24 -10.96 -16.45
CA PRO A 241 8.10 -11.19 -17.88
C PRO A 241 7.83 -12.68 -18.15
N LEU A 242 7.27 -12.99 -19.30
CA LEU A 242 7.10 -14.39 -19.68
C LEU A 242 8.50 -15.03 -19.81
N PRO A 243 8.79 -16.14 -19.11
CA PRO A 243 10.09 -16.76 -19.18
C PRO A 243 10.41 -17.33 -20.57
N GLU A 244 11.71 -17.40 -20.94
CA GLU A 244 12.16 -18.06 -22.15
C GLU A 244 12.04 -19.58 -22.08
N ASP A 245 12.15 -20.16 -20.88
CA ASP A 245 11.90 -21.58 -20.62
C ASP A 245 10.44 -21.92 -20.95
N LYS A 246 10.23 -22.80 -21.91
CA LYS A 246 8.90 -23.12 -22.45
C LYS A 246 7.96 -23.73 -21.40
N GLU A 247 8.48 -24.62 -20.58
CA GLU A 247 7.68 -25.27 -19.53
C GLU A 247 7.24 -24.25 -18.47
N TRP A 248 8.18 -23.44 -18.00
CA TRP A 248 7.87 -22.38 -17.05
C TRP A 248 6.90 -21.35 -17.66
N ALA A 249 7.09 -20.97 -18.92
CA ALA A 249 6.17 -20.07 -19.63
C ALA A 249 4.74 -20.64 -19.72
N GLN A 250 4.60 -21.94 -19.97
CA GLN A 250 3.30 -22.63 -19.96
C GLN A 250 2.66 -22.63 -18.57
N ASN A 251 3.43 -22.89 -17.52
CA ASN A 251 2.94 -22.85 -16.15
C ASN A 251 2.51 -21.42 -15.79
N ARG A 252 3.30 -20.40 -16.11
CA ARG A 252 2.90 -19.00 -15.93
C ARG A 252 1.62 -18.64 -16.68
N THR A 253 1.47 -19.12 -17.92
CA THR A 253 0.24 -18.94 -18.70
C THR A 253 -0.97 -19.56 -18.02
N THR A 254 -0.83 -20.78 -17.46
CA THR A 254 -1.88 -21.45 -16.71
C THR A 254 -2.31 -20.63 -15.48
N ILE A 255 -1.36 -20.10 -14.72
CA ILE A 255 -1.62 -19.23 -13.57
C ILE A 255 -2.34 -17.95 -13.99
N LEU A 256 -1.91 -17.30 -15.09
CA LEU A 256 -2.55 -16.10 -15.60
C LEU A 256 -3.99 -16.34 -16.08
N LYS A 257 -4.29 -17.57 -16.57
CA LYS A 257 -5.68 -18.00 -16.83
C LYS A 257 -6.47 -18.11 -15.52
N GLY A 258 -5.89 -18.72 -14.51
CA GLY A 258 -6.49 -18.82 -13.18
C GLY A 258 -6.72 -17.47 -12.49
N LEU A 259 -5.98 -16.43 -12.87
CA LEU A 259 -6.18 -15.05 -12.42
C LEU A 259 -7.16 -14.25 -13.30
N GLY A 260 -7.68 -14.86 -14.36
CA GLY A 260 -8.61 -14.21 -15.27
C GLY A 260 -8.03 -13.08 -16.11
N VAL A 261 -6.70 -12.90 -16.13
CA VAL A 261 -6.02 -11.95 -17.03
C VAL A 261 -5.82 -12.51 -18.44
N LEU A 262 -5.89 -13.84 -18.56
CA LEU A 262 -6.03 -14.55 -19.84
C LEU A 262 -7.34 -15.35 -19.82
N ASN A 263 -7.99 -15.48 -20.98
CA ASN A 263 -9.13 -16.40 -21.13
C ASN A 263 -8.66 -17.86 -21.20
N PRO A 264 -9.56 -18.88 -21.19
CA PRO A 264 -9.19 -20.29 -21.31
C PRO A 264 -8.35 -20.62 -22.54
N GLN A 265 -8.47 -19.88 -23.63
CA GLN A 265 -7.69 -20.04 -24.86
C GLN A 265 -6.28 -19.43 -24.77
N GLY A 266 -6.03 -18.64 -23.70
CA GLY A 266 -4.75 -17.96 -23.46
C GLY A 266 -4.67 -16.57 -24.10
N GLU A 267 -5.79 -16.04 -24.56
CA GLU A 267 -5.87 -14.70 -25.12
C GLU A 267 -6.05 -13.65 -24.01
N PRO A 268 -5.53 -12.44 -24.18
CA PRO A 268 -5.71 -11.35 -23.24
C PRO A 268 -7.19 -11.03 -23.00
N THR A 269 -7.56 -10.86 -21.72
CA THR A 269 -8.84 -10.26 -21.35
C THR A 269 -8.67 -8.74 -21.16
N ALA A 270 -9.77 -8.00 -21.10
CA ALA A 270 -9.74 -6.55 -20.79
C ALA A 270 -8.99 -6.24 -19.48
N ARG A 271 -8.97 -7.19 -18.54
CA ARG A 271 -8.18 -7.07 -17.30
C ARG A 271 -6.68 -6.99 -17.55
N LEU A 272 -6.15 -7.73 -18.53
CA LEU A 272 -4.72 -7.70 -18.80
C LEU A 272 -4.28 -6.30 -19.22
N ASP A 273 -5.09 -5.59 -20.00
CA ASP A 273 -4.75 -4.22 -20.43
C ASP A 273 -4.72 -3.27 -19.24
N LEU A 274 -5.71 -3.36 -18.35
CA LEU A 274 -5.74 -2.56 -17.12
C LEU A 274 -4.54 -2.82 -16.22
N VAL A 275 -4.22 -4.09 -15.92
CA VAL A 275 -3.12 -4.43 -15.02
C VAL A 275 -1.74 -4.18 -15.64
N LYS A 276 -1.61 -4.22 -16.98
CA LYS A 276 -0.38 -3.83 -17.69
C LYS A 276 -0.12 -2.33 -17.61
N GLN A 277 -1.14 -1.51 -17.86
CA GLN A 277 -1.02 -0.05 -17.76
C GLN A 277 -0.56 0.35 -16.35
N ALA A 278 -1.12 -0.28 -15.34
CA ALA A 278 -0.75 -0.10 -13.95
C ALA A 278 0.60 -0.77 -13.56
N LYS A 279 1.29 -1.44 -14.48
CA LYS A 279 2.54 -2.20 -14.24
C LYS A 279 2.38 -3.25 -13.13
N ILE A 280 1.23 -3.86 -13.01
CA ILE A 280 0.94 -4.89 -12.01
C ILE A 280 1.39 -6.26 -12.53
N ALA A 281 1.18 -6.57 -13.80
CA ALA A 281 1.46 -7.89 -14.36
C ALA A 281 2.23 -7.81 -15.68
N ARG A 282 3.01 -8.86 -15.96
CA ARG A 282 3.74 -9.08 -17.22
C ARG A 282 4.52 -7.83 -17.67
N LEU A 283 5.46 -7.39 -16.84
CA LEU A 283 6.35 -6.28 -17.19
C LEU A 283 7.14 -6.60 -18.46
N SER A 284 7.55 -5.56 -19.19
CA SER A 284 8.61 -5.73 -20.19
C SER A 284 9.91 -6.14 -19.51
N GLN A 285 10.78 -6.84 -20.23
CA GLN A 285 12.09 -7.24 -19.71
C GLN A 285 12.90 -6.05 -19.19
N GLU A 286 12.82 -4.91 -19.87
CA GLU A 286 13.53 -3.69 -19.49
C GLU A 286 13.01 -3.15 -18.13
N VAL A 287 11.69 -3.01 -17.97
CA VAL A 287 11.08 -2.52 -16.72
C VAL A 287 11.37 -3.47 -15.57
N TRP A 288 11.22 -4.77 -15.79
CA TRP A 288 11.54 -5.79 -14.79
C TRP A 288 13.00 -5.74 -14.37
N GLN A 289 13.92 -5.64 -15.33
CA GLN A 289 15.36 -5.58 -15.03
C GLN A 289 15.74 -4.32 -14.24
N LYS A 290 15.06 -3.20 -14.49
CA LYS A 290 15.24 -1.97 -13.71
C LYS A 290 14.83 -2.18 -12.24
N GLU A 291 13.68 -2.79 -12.00
CA GLU A 291 13.23 -3.13 -10.64
C GLU A 291 14.20 -4.12 -9.97
N ARG A 292 14.64 -5.13 -10.71
CA ARG A 292 15.61 -6.12 -10.24
C ARG A 292 16.92 -5.46 -9.82
N ASN A 293 17.44 -4.56 -10.64
CA ASN A 293 18.66 -3.83 -10.37
C ASN A 293 18.52 -2.91 -9.14
N LYS A 294 17.33 -2.31 -8.91
CA LYS A 294 17.03 -1.56 -7.68
C LYS A 294 17.19 -2.48 -6.47
N MET A 295 16.58 -3.67 -6.47
CA MET A 295 16.71 -4.64 -5.39
C MET A 295 18.17 -5.05 -5.14
N VAL A 296 18.94 -5.32 -6.19
CA VAL A 296 20.38 -5.65 -6.06
C VAL A 296 21.15 -4.51 -5.40
N ARG A 297 20.91 -3.26 -5.81
CA ARG A 297 21.59 -2.09 -5.19
C ARG A 297 21.26 -1.96 -3.71
N THR A 298 19.99 -2.10 -3.35
CA THR A 298 19.54 -2.02 -1.95
C THR A 298 20.23 -3.09 -1.09
N CYS A 299 20.23 -4.35 -1.54
CA CYS A 299 20.93 -5.43 -0.85
C CYS A 299 22.43 -5.17 -0.74
N SER A 300 23.02 -4.58 -1.79
CA SER A 300 24.47 -4.34 -1.88
C SER A 300 24.98 -3.24 -0.94
N GLN A 301 24.11 -2.53 -0.25
CA GLN A 301 24.51 -1.61 0.83
C GLN A 301 25.13 -2.36 2.03
N CYS A 302 24.79 -3.63 2.21
CA CYS A 302 25.28 -4.45 3.33
C CYS A 302 25.91 -5.77 2.86
N HIS A 303 25.58 -6.26 1.67
CA HIS A 303 26.02 -7.55 1.16
C HIS A 303 26.84 -7.39 -0.11
N ALA A 304 27.73 -8.36 -0.39
CA ALA A 304 28.40 -8.42 -1.70
C ALA A 304 27.36 -8.52 -2.83
N LYS A 305 27.59 -7.80 -3.92
CA LYS A 305 26.68 -7.81 -5.08
C LYS A 305 26.36 -9.21 -5.59
N SER A 306 27.39 -10.08 -5.66
CA SER A 306 27.23 -11.48 -6.08
C SER A 306 26.33 -12.28 -5.12
N PHE A 307 26.39 -12.01 -3.82
CA PHE A 307 25.49 -12.59 -2.84
C PHE A 307 24.05 -12.14 -3.12
N ALA A 308 23.81 -10.84 -3.28
CA ALA A 308 22.50 -10.29 -3.57
C ALA A 308 21.88 -10.92 -4.84
N GLU A 309 22.67 -10.96 -5.93
CA GLU A 309 22.24 -11.58 -7.19
C GLU A 309 21.93 -13.07 -7.04
N ASN A 310 22.71 -13.80 -6.24
CA ASN A 310 22.49 -15.20 -5.96
C ASN A 310 21.18 -15.45 -5.17
N GLU A 311 20.95 -14.67 -4.12
CA GLU A 311 19.73 -14.81 -3.31
C GLU A 311 18.47 -14.50 -4.11
N LEU A 312 18.52 -13.48 -4.98
CA LEU A 312 17.40 -13.17 -5.88
C LEU A 312 17.17 -14.29 -6.92
N ARG A 313 18.24 -14.95 -7.42
CA ARG A 313 18.08 -16.14 -8.30
C ARG A 313 17.50 -17.34 -7.57
N LYS A 314 17.83 -17.53 -6.29
CA LYS A 314 17.18 -18.57 -5.48
C LYS A 314 15.68 -18.28 -5.36
N GLY A 315 15.29 -17.01 -5.16
CA GLY A 315 13.89 -16.60 -5.19
C GLY A 315 13.19 -16.94 -6.51
N ASP A 316 13.82 -16.65 -7.65
CA ASP A 316 13.30 -17.02 -8.96
C ASP A 316 13.10 -18.54 -9.11
N ASN A 317 14.04 -19.32 -8.60
CA ASN A 317 13.97 -20.77 -8.60
C ASN A 317 12.79 -21.32 -7.75
N MET A 318 12.58 -20.71 -6.58
CA MET A 318 11.44 -21.06 -5.73
C MET A 318 10.12 -20.73 -6.43
N ILE A 319 10.03 -19.60 -7.10
CA ILE A 319 8.86 -19.20 -7.90
C ILE A 319 8.63 -20.22 -9.01
N ARG A 320 9.68 -20.65 -9.73
CA ARG A 320 9.56 -21.66 -10.79
C ARG A 320 8.97 -22.98 -10.27
N ILE A 321 9.41 -23.44 -9.10
CA ILE A 321 8.90 -24.66 -8.47
C ILE A 321 7.43 -24.47 -8.07
N ALA A 322 7.11 -23.37 -7.40
CA ALA A 322 5.75 -23.05 -6.98
C ALA A 322 4.79 -22.92 -8.18
N ASP A 323 5.25 -22.28 -9.26
CA ASP A 323 4.49 -22.16 -10.51
C ASP A 323 4.17 -23.53 -11.12
N GLY A 324 5.08 -24.48 -11.03
CA GLY A 324 4.85 -25.86 -11.47
C GLY A 324 3.72 -26.53 -10.72
N LEU A 325 3.78 -26.50 -9.39
CA LEU A 325 2.78 -27.11 -8.51
C LEU A 325 1.41 -26.44 -8.67
N MET A 326 1.38 -25.11 -8.69
CA MET A 326 0.16 -24.32 -8.84
C MET A 326 -0.51 -24.56 -10.20
N ALA A 327 0.29 -24.62 -11.27
CA ALA A 327 -0.23 -24.91 -12.60
C ALA A 327 -0.74 -26.35 -12.73
N GLU A 328 -0.15 -27.32 -12.02
CA GLU A 328 -0.64 -28.69 -11.94
C GLU A 328 -2.00 -28.76 -11.26
N GLY A 329 -2.15 -28.10 -10.09
CA GLY A 329 -3.44 -28.01 -9.40
C GLY A 329 -4.53 -27.40 -10.28
N ILE A 330 -4.25 -26.27 -10.93
CA ILE A 330 -5.19 -25.60 -11.84
C ILE A 330 -5.60 -26.54 -13.00
N ARG A 331 -4.65 -27.24 -13.62
CA ARG A 331 -4.95 -28.17 -14.72
C ARG A 331 -5.79 -29.35 -14.24
N THR A 332 -5.51 -29.87 -13.05
CA THR A 332 -6.27 -30.96 -12.44
C THR A 332 -7.73 -30.53 -12.21
N VAL A 333 -7.94 -29.38 -11.57
CA VAL A 333 -9.30 -28.84 -11.34
C VAL A 333 -10.02 -28.57 -12.66
N ALA A 334 -9.33 -28.00 -13.64
CA ALA A 334 -9.90 -27.75 -14.97
C ALA A 334 -10.36 -29.06 -15.66
N GLY A 335 -9.55 -30.13 -15.56
CA GLY A 335 -9.91 -31.45 -16.05
C GLY A 335 -11.15 -32.04 -15.36
N LEU A 336 -11.23 -31.92 -14.03
CA LEU A 336 -12.38 -32.40 -13.26
C LEU A 336 -13.68 -31.69 -13.63
N TYR A 337 -13.61 -30.37 -13.93
CA TYR A 337 -14.76 -29.62 -14.47
C TYR A 337 -15.14 -30.09 -15.88
N GLN A 338 -14.14 -30.33 -16.73
CA GLN A 338 -14.34 -30.77 -18.10
C GLN A 338 -14.99 -32.19 -18.13
N ASP A 339 -14.58 -33.07 -17.23
CA ASP A 339 -15.12 -34.43 -17.09
C ASP A 339 -16.50 -34.47 -16.39
N GLY A 340 -16.99 -33.28 -15.93
CA GLY A 340 -18.27 -33.16 -15.22
C GLY A 340 -18.27 -33.77 -13.80
N ILE A 341 -17.09 -34.08 -13.26
CA ILE A 341 -16.91 -34.56 -11.88
C ILE A 341 -17.16 -33.39 -10.91
N LEU A 342 -16.59 -32.20 -11.20
CA LEU A 342 -16.90 -30.99 -10.48
C LEU A 342 -17.94 -30.17 -11.22
N ARG A 343 -18.81 -29.51 -10.45
CA ARG A 343 -19.82 -28.58 -10.98
C ARG A 343 -19.70 -27.25 -10.28
N LYS A 344 -19.63 -26.18 -11.06
CA LYS A 344 -19.65 -24.82 -10.51
C LYS A 344 -21.05 -24.45 -10.02
N PRO A 345 -21.17 -23.64 -8.96
CA PRO A 345 -22.45 -23.02 -8.59
C PRO A 345 -23.02 -22.20 -9.75
N GLU A 346 -24.35 -22.13 -9.85
CA GLU A 346 -25.05 -21.46 -10.95
C GLU A 346 -24.69 -19.95 -11.05
N ASN A 347 -24.40 -19.32 -9.94
CA ASN A 347 -24.01 -17.91 -9.87
C ASN A 347 -22.52 -17.66 -10.11
N TYR A 348 -21.72 -18.69 -10.34
CA TYR A 348 -20.28 -18.57 -10.57
C TYR A 348 -20.01 -18.33 -12.06
N SER A 349 -19.76 -17.08 -12.41
CA SER A 349 -19.61 -16.64 -13.81
C SER A 349 -18.23 -16.93 -14.43
N PHE A 350 -17.28 -17.41 -13.65
CA PHE A 350 -15.91 -17.59 -14.12
C PHE A 350 -15.69 -18.96 -14.77
N ALA A 351 -15.18 -18.96 -16.00
CA ALA A 351 -15.11 -20.17 -16.84
C ALA A 351 -13.90 -21.07 -16.55
N TYR A 352 -12.94 -20.63 -15.73
CA TYR A 352 -11.70 -21.33 -15.44
C TYR A 352 -11.51 -21.45 -13.92
N PRO A 353 -10.76 -22.45 -13.40
CA PRO A 353 -10.43 -22.51 -11.98
C PRO A 353 -9.80 -21.21 -11.52
N ASP A 354 -10.26 -20.70 -10.39
CA ASP A 354 -9.88 -19.38 -9.90
C ASP A 354 -8.91 -19.50 -8.73
N LEU A 355 -7.71 -18.99 -8.93
CA LEU A 355 -6.66 -18.98 -7.92
C LEU A 355 -6.98 -18.18 -6.67
N LEU A 356 -7.97 -17.30 -6.73
CA LEU A 356 -8.27 -16.40 -5.63
C LEU A 356 -9.35 -16.93 -4.69
N THR A 357 -9.90 -18.10 -5.00
CA THR A 357 -10.87 -18.80 -4.13
C THR A 357 -10.23 -19.80 -3.17
N PHE A 358 -8.92 -19.76 -2.99
CA PHE A 358 -8.21 -20.70 -2.10
C PHE A 358 -8.67 -20.65 -0.63
N GLN A 359 -9.33 -19.58 -0.19
CA GLN A 359 -9.93 -19.49 1.16
C GLN A 359 -11.39 -19.92 1.20
N ASP A 360 -12.07 -19.99 0.06
CA ASP A 360 -13.47 -20.33 -0.04
C ASP A 360 -13.75 -20.94 -1.42
N ALA A 361 -13.07 -22.02 -1.69
CA ALA A 361 -13.21 -22.74 -2.95
C ALA A 361 -14.65 -23.27 -3.12
N PRO A 362 -15.19 -23.29 -4.36
CA PRO A 362 -16.55 -23.73 -4.63
C PRO A 362 -16.81 -25.18 -4.23
N THR A 363 -15.77 -25.99 -4.16
CA THR A 363 -15.86 -27.42 -3.80
C THR A 363 -14.75 -27.80 -2.82
N GLY A 364 -14.99 -28.84 -2.01
CA GLY A 364 -13.97 -29.38 -1.11
C GLY A 364 -12.72 -29.90 -1.81
N ILE A 365 -12.84 -30.37 -3.06
CA ILE A 365 -11.68 -30.80 -3.86
C ILE A 365 -10.81 -29.63 -4.27
N GLU A 366 -11.40 -28.50 -4.67
CA GLU A 366 -10.64 -27.27 -4.99
C GLU A 366 -9.94 -26.71 -3.76
N GLN A 367 -10.54 -26.91 -2.58
CA GLN A 367 -9.96 -26.46 -1.32
C GLN A 367 -8.77 -27.32 -0.90
N GLU A 368 -8.77 -28.61 -1.23
CA GLU A 368 -7.69 -29.55 -0.93
C GLU A 368 -6.49 -29.39 -1.88
N LEU A 369 -6.71 -28.97 -3.12
CA LEU A 369 -5.69 -28.80 -4.18
C LEU A 369 -5.05 -27.41 -4.14
#